data_6590789bedd556df1485344a71932223
#
_entry.id   6590789bedd556df1485344a71932223
#
_cell.length_a   1.000
_cell.length_b   1.000
_cell.length_c   1.000
_cell.angle_alpha   90.00
_cell.angle_beta   90.00
_cell.angle_gamma   90.00
#
_symmetry.space_group_name_H-M   'P 1'
#
loop_
_entity.id
_entity.type
_entity.pdbx_description
1 polymer ?
#
loop_
_entity_poly.entity_id
_entity_poly.type
_entity_poly.pdbx_seq_one_letter_code
_entity_poly.pdbx_strand_id
1 'polypeptide(L)'
;MKKQTLLLLRGAILLLLCSAAGYALYQHVAGGRNEQAGTVLQQQALNFRLSTLEGGDIELKKLRGKAVLVNFWGTFCTPCKEEMPVMQKAYDRFKGDGFEIIAVNVRESKGAVKRFVERHGLTFPVALDQSAEVYRSWEIYYLPTSIFINREGRPERMYVGGMSERQVDMWIEDLLSGS
;
A
#
# COMPACT_ATOMS: atom_id res chain seq x y z
N MET A 1 -25.42 59.79 11.40
CA MET A 1 -25.86 58.40 11.64
C MET A 1 -25.65 57.48 10.40
N LYS A 2 -26.00 57.84 9.17
CA LYS A 2 -25.85 56.92 8.00
C LYS A 2 -24.43 56.51 7.63
N LYS A 3 -23.38 57.32 7.87
CA LYS A 3 -21.99 56.97 7.54
C LYS A 3 -21.39 55.92 8.49
N GLN A 4 -21.74 55.95 9.76
CA GLN A 4 -21.25 54.96 10.77
C GLN A 4 -21.87 53.58 10.54
N THR A 5 -23.18 53.53 10.21
CA THR A 5 -23.84 52.24 9.88
C THR A 5 -23.25 51.61 8.61
N LEU A 6 -22.88 52.41 7.62
CA LEU A 6 -22.27 51.92 6.38
C LEU A 6 -20.84 51.38 6.60
N LEU A 7 -20.08 52.00 7.51
CA LEU A 7 -18.74 51.53 7.91
C LEU A 7 -18.81 50.21 8.70
N LEU A 8 -19.76 50.07 9.61
CA LEU A 8 -20.02 48.84 10.35
C LEU A 8 -20.45 47.69 9.43
N LEU A 9 -21.33 47.99 8.45
CA LEU A 9 -21.78 47.00 7.48
C LEU A 9 -20.61 46.49 6.60
N ARG A 10 -19.75 47.41 6.13
CA ARG A 10 -18.55 47.04 5.36
C ARG A 10 -17.55 46.21 6.18
N GLY A 11 -17.38 46.54 7.44
CA GLY A 11 -16.53 45.74 8.35
C GLY A 11 -17.06 44.34 8.58
N ALA A 12 -18.37 44.20 8.76
CA ALA A 12 -19.01 42.89 8.94
C ALA A 12 -18.90 42.00 7.66
N ILE A 13 -19.07 42.60 6.48
CA ILE A 13 -18.93 41.90 5.20
C ILE A 13 -17.48 41.42 5.00
N LEU A 14 -16.48 42.26 5.29
CA LEU A 14 -15.08 41.89 5.19
C LEU A 14 -14.70 40.75 6.17
N LEU A 15 -15.22 40.77 7.39
CA LEU A 15 -15.01 39.70 8.36
C LEU A 15 -15.62 38.38 7.90
N LEU A 16 -16.84 38.40 7.31
CA LEU A 16 -17.48 37.21 6.74
C LEU A 16 -16.71 36.66 5.54
N LEU A 17 -16.21 37.51 4.66
CA LEU A 17 -15.40 37.07 3.51
C LEU A 17 -14.05 36.47 3.96
N CYS A 18 -13.39 37.09 4.94
CA CYS A 18 -12.14 36.54 5.49
C CYS A 18 -12.36 35.20 6.22
N SER A 19 -13.46 35.05 6.96
CA SER A 19 -13.78 33.78 7.63
C SER A 19 -14.15 32.68 6.62
N ALA A 20 -14.87 33.00 5.56
CA ALA A 20 -15.21 32.06 4.50
C ALA A 20 -13.95 31.62 3.71
N ALA A 21 -13.07 32.58 3.39
CA ALA A 21 -11.80 32.28 2.72
C ALA A 21 -10.87 31.43 3.63
N GLY A 22 -10.77 31.75 4.92
CA GLY A 22 -10.01 30.98 5.89
C GLY A 22 -10.54 29.57 6.06
N TYR A 23 -11.87 29.41 6.09
CA TYR A 23 -12.53 28.10 6.16
C TYR A 23 -12.31 27.26 4.89
N ALA A 24 -12.38 27.89 3.71
CA ALA A 24 -12.09 27.21 2.45
C ALA A 24 -10.62 26.78 2.35
N LEU A 25 -9.68 27.64 2.80
CA LEU A 25 -8.26 27.28 2.87
C LEU A 25 -8.02 26.14 3.86
N TYR A 26 -8.66 26.19 5.02
CA TYR A 26 -8.58 25.12 6.02
C TYR A 26 -9.10 23.80 5.47
N GLN A 27 -10.23 23.78 4.80
CA GLN A 27 -10.76 22.59 4.12
C GLN A 27 -9.81 22.06 3.05
N HIS A 28 -9.20 22.94 2.26
CA HIS A 28 -8.25 22.56 1.20
C HIS A 28 -6.96 21.96 1.78
N VAL A 29 -6.48 22.48 2.89
CA VAL A 29 -5.26 21.99 3.56
C VAL A 29 -5.54 20.75 4.42
N ALA A 30 -6.71 20.67 5.06
CA ALA A 30 -7.09 19.53 5.91
C ALA A 30 -7.60 18.35 5.08
N GLY A 31 -8.31 18.59 3.96
CA GLY A 31 -8.81 17.54 3.05
C GLY A 31 -7.73 16.93 2.16
N GLY A 32 -6.71 17.71 1.76
CA GLY A 32 -5.70 17.27 0.80
C GLY A 32 -4.72 16.18 1.28
N ARG A 33 -4.74 15.81 2.56
CA ARG A 33 -3.87 14.76 3.10
C ARG A 33 -4.43 13.35 2.98
N ASN A 34 -5.74 13.18 2.85
CA ASN A 34 -6.36 11.85 2.76
C ASN A 34 -6.81 11.45 1.34
N GLU A 35 -6.97 12.39 0.42
CA GLU A 35 -7.46 12.07 -0.93
C GLU A 35 -6.37 11.51 -1.87
N GLN A 36 -5.09 11.89 -1.68
CA GLN A 36 -4.01 11.38 -2.55
C GLN A 36 -3.69 9.91 -2.31
N ALA A 37 -3.84 9.40 -1.10
CA ALA A 37 -3.72 7.96 -0.83
C ALA A 37 -4.92 7.17 -1.36
N GLY A 38 -6.12 7.77 -1.37
CA GLY A 38 -7.35 7.14 -1.88
C GLY A 38 -7.41 7.06 -3.41
N THR A 39 -6.85 8.03 -4.10
CA THR A 39 -6.95 8.12 -5.58
C THR A 39 -6.05 7.11 -6.29
N VAL A 40 -4.89 6.79 -5.73
CA VAL A 40 -3.99 5.74 -6.25
C VAL A 40 -4.59 4.34 -6.05
N LEU A 41 -5.33 4.13 -4.97
CA LEU A 41 -6.01 2.86 -4.69
C LEU A 41 -7.29 2.66 -5.51
N GLN A 42 -7.88 3.72 -6.04
CA GLN A 42 -9.17 3.68 -6.75
C GLN A 42 -9.06 3.54 -8.27
N GLN A 43 -7.87 3.76 -8.84
CA GLN A 43 -7.63 3.68 -10.27
C GLN A 43 -6.96 2.38 -10.67
N GLN A 44 -7.76 1.53 -11.31
CA GLN A 44 -7.43 0.32 -12.06
C GLN A 44 -6.94 -0.85 -11.20
N ALA A 45 -7.52 -2.01 -11.45
CA ALA A 45 -6.99 -3.29 -11.02
C ALA A 45 -5.49 -3.37 -11.41
N LEU A 46 -4.64 -2.95 -10.48
CA LEU A 46 -3.19 -3.04 -10.63
C LEU A 46 -2.89 -4.50 -11.00
N ASN A 47 -2.35 -4.72 -12.17
CA ASN A 47 -1.96 -6.05 -12.60
C ASN A 47 -0.49 -6.05 -12.94
N PHE A 48 0.16 -7.16 -12.72
CA PHE A 48 1.50 -7.41 -13.21
C PHE A 48 1.66 -8.89 -13.57
N ARG A 49 2.66 -9.16 -14.38
CA ARG A 49 3.17 -10.50 -14.61
C ARG A 49 4.68 -10.45 -14.43
N LEU A 50 5.18 -11.21 -13.48
CA LEU A 50 6.60 -11.29 -13.14
C LEU A 50 7.04 -12.75 -13.07
N SER A 51 8.29 -13.01 -13.42
CA SER A 51 8.90 -14.32 -13.22
C SER A 51 9.11 -14.58 -11.73
N THR A 52 8.92 -15.81 -11.30
CA THR A 52 9.13 -16.21 -9.91
C THR A 52 10.53 -16.78 -9.69
N LEU A 53 10.91 -16.84 -8.43
CA LEU A 53 12.19 -17.39 -8.00
C LEU A 53 12.28 -18.90 -8.35
N GLU A 54 11.21 -19.64 -8.19
CA GLU A 54 11.10 -21.09 -8.43
C GLU A 54 11.02 -21.42 -9.92
N GLY A 55 10.77 -20.44 -10.77
CA GLY A 55 10.54 -20.58 -12.21
C GLY A 55 9.06 -20.43 -12.56
N GLY A 56 8.79 -20.12 -13.83
CA GLY A 56 7.47 -19.74 -14.28
C GLY A 56 7.14 -18.28 -13.97
N ASP A 57 5.87 -17.92 -14.12
CA ASP A 57 5.39 -16.55 -13.93
C ASP A 57 4.20 -16.50 -12.96
N ILE A 58 4.14 -15.45 -12.19
CA ILE A 58 2.96 -15.09 -11.39
C ILE A 58 2.27 -13.87 -12.00
N GLU A 59 0.96 -13.92 -12.09
CA GLU A 59 0.13 -12.85 -12.62
C GLU A 59 -0.97 -12.52 -11.59
N LEU A 60 -0.97 -11.28 -11.08
CA LEU A 60 -1.84 -10.89 -9.97
C LEU A 60 -3.33 -11.13 -10.28
N LYS A 61 -3.78 -10.81 -11.51
CA LYS A 61 -5.19 -10.99 -11.88
C LYS A 61 -5.68 -12.45 -11.83
N LYS A 62 -4.77 -13.44 -11.89
CA LYS A 62 -5.11 -14.85 -11.76
C LYS A 62 -5.36 -15.29 -10.32
N LEU A 63 -5.09 -14.42 -9.36
CA LEU A 63 -5.33 -14.65 -7.94
C LEU A 63 -6.68 -14.08 -7.47
N ARG A 64 -7.53 -13.59 -8.38
CA ARG A 64 -8.89 -13.20 -8.01
C ARG A 64 -9.60 -14.37 -7.35
N GLY A 65 -10.40 -14.07 -6.33
CA GLY A 65 -11.00 -15.05 -5.43
C GLY A 65 -10.18 -15.33 -4.17
N LYS A 66 -8.90 -14.90 -4.16
CA LYS A 66 -8.04 -14.89 -2.96
C LYS A 66 -7.83 -13.47 -2.44
N ALA A 67 -7.69 -13.34 -1.14
CA ALA A 67 -7.09 -12.16 -0.53
C ALA A 67 -5.57 -12.20 -0.75
N VAL A 68 -4.96 -11.10 -1.17
CA VAL A 68 -3.53 -11.07 -1.55
C VAL A 68 -2.80 -9.96 -0.83
N LEU A 69 -1.65 -10.26 -0.24
CA LEU A 69 -0.67 -9.28 0.21
C LEU A 69 0.45 -9.19 -0.82
N VAL A 70 0.56 -8.06 -1.50
CA VAL A 70 1.72 -7.75 -2.35
C VAL A 70 2.69 -6.90 -1.54
N ASN A 71 3.90 -7.43 -1.30
CA ASN A 71 4.94 -6.73 -0.54
C ASN A 71 6.15 -6.45 -1.43
N PHE A 72 6.50 -5.18 -1.58
CA PHE A 72 7.71 -4.74 -2.29
C PHE A 72 8.89 -4.67 -1.32
N TRP A 73 10.00 -5.36 -1.67
CA TRP A 73 11.13 -5.51 -0.76
C TRP A 73 12.48 -5.66 -1.46
N GLY A 74 13.56 -5.62 -0.68
CA GLY A 74 14.92 -5.91 -1.14
C GLY A 74 15.80 -6.48 -0.02
N THR A 75 16.80 -7.29 -0.39
CA THR A 75 17.73 -7.89 0.58
C THR A 75 18.66 -6.86 1.24
N PHE A 76 18.79 -5.67 0.65
CA PHE A 76 19.55 -4.54 1.18
C PHE A 76 18.77 -3.68 2.18
N CYS A 77 17.46 -3.88 2.28
CA CYS A 77 16.55 -3.10 3.09
C CYS A 77 16.43 -3.72 4.49
N THR A 78 16.93 -3.05 5.53
CA THR A 78 16.91 -3.59 6.90
C THR A 78 15.51 -3.85 7.43
N PRO A 79 14.54 -2.91 7.38
CA PRO A 79 13.18 -3.18 7.86
C PRO A 79 12.48 -4.29 7.06
N CYS A 80 12.83 -4.45 5.75
CA CYS A 80 12.30 -5.58 4.97
C CYS A 80 12.77 -6.93 5.55
N LYS A 81 14.06 -7.04 5.92
CA LYS A 81 14.61 -8.29 6.50
C LYS A 81 13.94 -8.65 7.83
N GLU A 82 13.64 -7.65 8.64
CA GLU A 82 12.98 -7.81 9.93
C GLU A 82 11.51 -8.26 9.78
N GLU A 83 10.85 -7.85 8.71
CA GLU A 83 9.45 -8.18 8.42
C GLU A 83 9.27 -9.59 7.82
N MET A 84 10.25 -10.13 7.07
CA MET A 84 10.11 -11.42 6.39
C MET A 84 9.70 -12.59 7.29
N PRO A 85 10.27 -12.76 8.51
CA PRO A 85 9.82 -13.81 9.42
C PRO A 85 8.37 -13.63 9.91
N VAL A 86 7.92 -12.38 10.05
CA VAL A 86 6.54 -12.05 10.43
C VAL A 86 5.59 -12.45 9.30
N MET A 87 5.94 -12.10 8.06
CA MET A 87 5.17 -12.49 6.88
C MET A 87 5.12 -14.02 6.70
N GLN A 88 6.23 -14.73 6.98
CA GLN A 88 6.26 -16.20 6.89
C GLN A 88 5.30 -16.84 7.88
N LYS A 89 5.27 -16.38 9.12
CA LYS A 89 4.32 -16.88 10.13
C LYS A 89 2.85 -16.62 9.70
N ALA A 90 2.56 -15.42 9.20
CA ALA A 90 1.24 -15.08 8.69
C ALA A 90 0.86 -15.97 7.49
N TYR A 91 1.77 -16.16 6.55
CA TYR A 91 1.56 -17.04 5.41
C TYR A 91 1.21 -18.47 5.84
N ASP A 92 1.99 -19.05 6.77
CA ASP A 92 1.75 -20.41 7.26
C ASP A 92 0.40 -20.55 7.97
N ARG A 93 -0.08 -19.49 8.60
CA ARG A 93 -1.38 -19.45 9.30
C ARG A 93 -2.55 -19.33 8.33
N PHE A 94 -2.47 -18.43 7.36
CA PHE A 94 -3.63 -18.03 6.54
C PHE A 94 -3.67 -18.60 5.11
N LYS A 95 -2.60 -19.20 4.60
CA LYS A 95 -2.56 -19.75 3.22
C LYS A 95 -3.67 -20.75 2.90
N GLY A 96 -4.20 -21.43 3.93
CA GLY A 96 -5.31 -22.37 3.79
C GLY A 96 -6.69 -21.72 3.66
N ASP A 97 -6.81 -20.42 4.03
CA ASP A 97 -8.09 -19.69 4.13
C ASP A 97 -8.38 -18.84 2.89
N GLY A 98 -7.66 -19.09 1.79
CA GLY A 98 -7.80 -18.32 0.56
C GLY A 98 -7.00 -17.01 0.58
N PHE A 99 -5.90 -16.99 1.34
CA PHE A 99 -4.93 -15.91 1.38
C PHE A 99 -3.65 -16.27 0.59
N GLU A 100 -3.01 -15.27 0.00
CA GLU A 100 -1.74 -15.43 -0.71
C GLU A 100 -0.81 -14.25 -0.42
N ILE A 101 0.51 -14.52 -0.37
CA ILE A 101 1.55 -13.47 -0.36
C ILE A 101 2.31 -13.51 -1.67
N ILE A 102 2.55 -12.33 -2.27
CA ILE A 102 3.49 -12.15 -3.37
C ILE A 102 4.55 -11.16 -2.89
N ALA A 103 5.75 -11.67 -2.61
CA ALA A 103 6.88 -10.82 -2.26
C ALA A 103 7.62 -10.39 -3.54
N VAL A 104 7.41 -9.14 -3.96
CA VAL A 104 8.02 -8.56 -5.16
C VAL A 104 9.39 -8.00 -4.80
N ASN A 105 10.44 -8.71 -5.20
CA ASN A 105 11.82 -8.25 -5.01
C ASN A 105 12.22 -7.25 -6.10
N VAL A 106 12.78 -6.11 -5.70
CA VAL A 106 13.07 -4.98 -6.58
C VAL A 106 14.56 -4.87 -6.89
N ARG A 107 14.92 -4.90 -8.18
CA ARG A 107 16.25 -4.59 -8.72
C ARG A 107 17.40 -5.50 -8.28
N GLU A 108 17.14 -6.73 -7.90
CA GLU A 108 18.19 -7.65 -7.49
C GLU A 108 18.32 -8.84 -8.44
N SER A 109 19.49 -9.44 -8.46
CA SER A 109 19.71 -10.66 -9.22
C SER A 109 19.00 -11.87 -8.58
N LYS A 110 18.50 -12.78 -9.41
CA LYS A 110 17.88 -14.02 -8.96
C LYS A 110 18.74 -14.78 -7.92
N GLY A 111 20.06 -14.80 -8.11
CA GLY A 111 20.98 -15.49 -7.21
C GLY A 111 21.08 -14.84 -5.82
N ALA A 112 21.01 -13.50 -5.73
CA ALA A 112 21.01 -12.80 -4.44
C ALA A 112 19.73 -13.10 -3.66
N VAL A 113 18.59 -12.97 -4.35
CA VAL A 113 17.26 -13.23 -3.77
C VAL A 113 17.15 -14.69 -3.31
N LYS A 114 17.58 -15.66 -4.14
CA LYS A 114 17.54 -17.08 -3.83
C LYS A 114 18.27 -17.39 -2.51
N ARG A 115 19.52 -16.91 -2.38
CA ARG A 115 20.30 -17.14 -1.13
C ARG A 115 19.62 -16.55 0.10
N PHE A 116 18.93 -15.41 -0.05
CA PHE A 116 18.19 -14.80 1.04
C PHE A 116 16.98 -15.65 1.44
N VAL A 117 16.15 -16.03 0.47
CA VAL A 117 14.94 -16.85 0.66
C VAL A 117 15.27 -18.18 1.33
N GLU A 118 16.30 -18.89 0.84
CA GLU A 118 16.76 -20.16 1.41
C GLU A 118 17.26 -20.00 2.85
N ARG A 119 18.06 -18.96 3.12
CA ARG A 119 18.60 -18.69 4.46
C ARG A 119 17.51 -18.38 5.50
N HIS A 120 16.42 -17.75 5.09
CA HIS A 120 15.34 -17.36 5.98
C HIS A 120 14.15 -18.33 5.96
N GLY A 121 14.24 -19.42 5.18
CA GLY A 121 13.18 -20.42 5.10
C GLY A 121 11.85 -19.89 4.59
N LEU A 122 11.87 -18.92 3.67
CA LEU A 122 10.65 -18.32 3.14
C LEU A 122 10.00 -19.26 2.12
N THR A 123 8.69 -19.47 2.22
CA THR A 123 7.93 -20.43 1.39
C THR A 123 6.81 -19.78 0.59
N PHE A 124 6.50 -18.52 0.84
CA PHE A 124 5.56 -17.77 0.00
C PHE A 124 6.19 -17.40 -1.36
N PRO A 125 5.37 -17.19 -2.42
CA PRO A 125 5.84 -16.81 -3.74
C PRO A 125 6.69 -15.55 -3.75
N VAL A 126 7.86 -15.63 -4.41
CA VAL A 126 8.76 -14.49 -4.61
C VAL A 126 8.83 -14.16 -6.10
N ALA A 127 8.36 -12.97 -6.46
CA ALA A 127 8.39 -12.42 -7.81
C ALA A 127 9.61 -11.50 -7.99
N LEU A 128 10.20 -11.48 -9.18
CA LEU A 128 11.43 -10.75 -9.48
C LEU A 128 11.15 -9.56 -10.41
N ASP A 129 11.07 -8.37 -9.86
CA ASP A 129 10.98 -7.11 -10.62
C ASP A 129 12.37 -6.50 -10.84
N GLN A 130 13.20 -7.20 -11.63
CA GLN A 130 14.59 -6.83 -11.86
C GLN A 130 14.74 -5.47 -12.56
N SER A 131 13.81 -5.11 -13.42
CA SER A 131 13.77 -3.81 -14.11
C SER A 131 13.17 -2.70 -13.25
N ALA A 132 12.52 -3.04 -12.12
CA ALA A 132 11.69 -2.17 -11.31
C ALA A 132 10.55 -1.51 -12.11
N GLU A 133 10.01 -2.21 -13.10
CA GLU A 133 8.90 -1.71 -13.91
C GLU A 133 7.60 -1.68 -13.10
N VAL A 134 7.28 -2.77 -12.42
CA VAL A 134 6.10 -2.86 -11.56
C VAL A 134 6.22 -1.89 -10.39
N TYR A 135 7.40 -1.84 -9.75
CA TYR A 135 7.69 -0.90 -8.66
C TYR A 135 7.41 0.56 -9.07
N ARG A 136 7.85 0.97 -10.29
CA ARG A 136 7.59 2.33 -10.78
C ARG A 136 6.14 2.54 -11.23
N SER A 137 5.55 1.57 -11.93
CA SER A 137 4.16 1.70 -12.43
C SER A 137 3.13 1.72 -11.30
N TRP A 138 3.47 1.15 -10.15
CA TRP A 138 2.64 1.19 -8.93
C TRP A 138 2.97 2.39 -8.05
N GLU A 139 3.82 3.31 -8.51
CA GLU A 139 4.24 4.52 -7.79
C GLU A 139 4.78 4.21 -6.38
N ILE A 140 5.53 3.11 -6.25
CA ILE A 140 6.18 2.75 -4.99
C ILE A 140 7.49 3.52 -4.88
N TYR A 141 7.70 4.22 -3.77
CA TYR A 141 8.88 5.07 -3.56
C TYR A 141 9.77 4.59 -2.41
N TYR A 142 9.23 3.78 -1.52
CA TYR A 142 9.92 3.32 -0.30
C TYR A 142 9.78 1.81 -0.13
N LEU A 143 10.76 1.20 0.57
CA LEU A 143 10.74 -0.21 0.92
C LEU A 143 10.83 -0.37 2.45
N PRO A 144 10.12 -1.32 3.05
CA PRO A 144 9.09 -2.14 2.40
C PRO A 144 7.80 -1.34 2.17
N THR A 145 7.06 -1.73 1.16
CA THR A 145 5.69 -1.26 0.94
C THR A 145 4.78 -2.46 0.73
N SER A 146 3.71 -2.53 1.50
CA SER A 146 2.74 -3.62 1.50
C SER A 146 1.38 -3.13 1.04
N ILE A 147 0.76 -3.86 0.10
CA ILE A 147 -0.55 -3.57 -0.44
C ILE A 147 -1.45 -4.79 -0.23
N PHE A 148 -2.53 -4.58 0.51
CA PHE A 148 -3.56 -5.58 0.81
C PHE A 148 -4.65 -5.49 -0.24
N ILE A 149 -4.94 -6.59 -0.92
CA ILE A 149 -5.84 -6.67 -2.07
C ILE A 149 -6.92 -7.69 -1.75
N ASN A 150 -8.18 -7.30 -1.89
CA ASN A 150 -9.31 -8.17 -1.60
C ASN A 150 -9.56 -9.22 -2.70
N ARG A 151 -10.54 -10.10 -2.47
CA ARG A 151 -10.86 -11.22 -3.37
C ARG A 151 -11.34 -10.78 -4.75
N GLU A 152 -11.88 -9.55 -4.88
CA GLU A 152 -12.27 -8.94 -6.14
C GLU A 152 -11.08 -8.33 -6.91
N GLY A 153 -9.89 -8.33 -6.31
CA GLY A 153 -8.67 -7.76 -6.89
C GLY A 153 -8.57 -6.25 -6.71
N ARG A 154 -9.29 -5.67 -5.74
CA ARG A 154 -9.21 -4.24 -5.39
C ARG A 154 -8.26 -4.04 -4.22
N PRO A 155 -7.32 -3.09 -4.33
CA PRO A 155 -6.49 -2.71 -3.20
C PRO A 155 -7.35 -2.01 -2.13
N GLU A 156 -7.23 -2.44 -0.88
CA GLU A 156 -7.96 -1.87 0.26
C GLU A 156 -7.05 -1.08 1.19
N ARG A 157 -5.80 -1.50 1.29
CA ARG A 157 -4.84 -0.88 2.20
C ARG A 157 -3.45 -0.87 1.59
N MET A 158 -2.76 0.25 1.74
CA MET A 158 -1.33 0.38 1.45
C MET A 158 -0.61 0.83 2.72
N TYR A 159 0.52 0.20 3.02
CA TYR A 159 1.34 0.54 4.17
C TYR A 159 2.82 0.63 3.78
N VAL A 160 3.48 1.68 4.23
CA VAL A 160 4.91 1.93 4.00
C VAL A 160 5.67 1.74 5.31
N GLY A 161 6.67 0.87 5.29
CA GLY A 161 7.48 0.52 6.46
C GLY A 161 7.24 -0.93 6.92
N GLY A 162 8.06 -1.40 7.86
CA GLY A 162 7.95 -2.74 8.42
C GLY A 162 6.72 -2.89 9.32
N MET A 163 6.04 -4.02 9.22
CA MET A 163 4.85 -4.34 10.00
C MET A 163 5.17 -5.26 11.18
N SER A 164 4.50 -5.05 12.30
CA SER A 164 4.49 -6.01 13.41
C SER A 164 3.58 -7.22 13.10
N GLU A 165 3.82 -8.35 13.77
CA GLU A 165 3.01 -9.57 13.63
C GLU A 165 1.51 -9.27 13.86
N ARG A 166 1.20 -8.51 14.91
CA ARG A 166 -0.17 -8.11 15.23
C ARG A 166 -0.84 -7.30 14.10
N GLN A 167 -0.10 -6.38 13.46
CA GLN A 167 -0.65 -5.60 12.35
C GLN A 167 -0.94 -6.46 11.13
N VAL A 168 0.00 -7.34 10.77
CA VAL A 168 -0.15 -8.25 9.63
C VAL A 168 -1.36 -9.15 9.84
N ASP A 169 -1.46 -9.80 10.99
CA ASP A 169 -2.57 -10.71 11.31
C ASP A 169 -3.91 -9.99 11.27
N MET A 170 -4.04 -8.87 11.95
CA MET A 170 -5.28 -8.09 12.01
C MET A 170 -5.75 -7.64 10.61
N TRP A 171 -4.83 -7.18 9.77
CA TRP A 171 -5.19 -6.72 8.43
C TRP A 171 -5.50 -7.87 7.44
N ILE A 172 -4.91 -9.05 7.64
CA ILE A 172 -5.28 -10.24 6.88
C ILE A 172 -6.67 -10.73 7.32
N GLU A 173 -6.96 -10.76 8.62
CA GLU A 173 -8.28 -11.13 9.14
C GLU A 173 -9.38 -10.19 8.63
N ASP A 174 -9.14 -8.88 8.65
CA ASP A 174 -10.05 -7.88 8.05
C ASP A 174 -10.30 -8.19 6.57
N LEU A 175 -9.22 -8.45 5.82
CA LEU A 175 -9.29 -8.73 4.38
C LEU A 175 -10.04 -10.04 4.06
N LEU A 176 -9.91 -11.06 4.91
CA LEU A 176 -10.57 -12.35 4.76
C LEU A 176 -12.05 -12.30 5.15
N SER A 177 -12.40 -11.47 6.13
CA SER A 177 -13.80 -11.30 6.59
C SER A 177 -14.67 -10.55 5.58
N GLY A 178 -14.06 -9.82 4.63
CA GLY A 178 -14.78 -9.07 3.60
C GLY A 178 -15.54 -7.86 4.16
N SER A 179 -15.03 -7.25 5.22
CA SER A 179 -15.64 -6.10 5.91
C SER A 179 -15.47 -4.81 5.11
#